data_9f548393df70b1b20608f432f3bb4471
#
_entry.id   9f548393df70b1b20608f432f3bb4471
#
_cell.length_a   1.000
_cell.length_b   1.000
_cell.length_c   1.000
_cell.angle_alpha   90.00
_cell.angle_beta   90.00
_cell.angle_gamma   90.00
#
_symmetry.space_group_name_H-M   'P 1'
#
loop_
_entity.id
_entity.type
_entity.pdbx_description
1 polymer ?
#
loop_
_entity_poly.entity_id
_entity_poly.type
_entity_poly.pdbx_seq_one_letter_code
_entity_poly.pdbx_strand_id
1 'polypeptide(L)'
;MSELEIAYEAMDMLKALDLPISKAQLENIKRLENEHGKEHREDLSSYFYEKCFANYTKRILNIRQAKIRGEVIVAKPVLLLAIIDGININMFNDNKFQLTDWLETRYVMLMQQYMECSQFDKPTDISNPFWHLQSDGFWHLQFSEEPQEGITPSKHWLREKVNFADFDDDLWLLLQNKVWRLKLRDYIVEHKLKSNFWNDKMVAEGLGILAAIVLAA
;
A
#
# COMPACT_ATOMS: atom_id res chain seq x y z
N MET A 1 -15.82 29.81 23.55
CA MET A 1 -15.02 28.69 23.07
C MET A 1 -14.60 29.04 21.65
N SER A 2 -13.31 29.06 21.37
CA SER A 2 -12.82 29.34 20.02
C SER A 2 -13.07 28.16 19.09
N GLU A 3 -13.01 28.36 17.76
CA GLU A 3 -13.15 27.29 16.78
C GLU A 3 -12.09 26.18 16.98
N LEU A 4 -10.86 26.56 17.36
CA LEU A 4 -9.80 25.63 17.68
C LEU A 4 -10.11 24.78 18.94
N GLU A 5 -10.67 25.38 19.99
CA GLU A 5 -11.07 24.64 21.20
C GLU A 5 -12.16 23.62 20.91
N ILE A 6 -13.17 23.99 20.11
CA ILE A 6 -14.23 23.06 19.67
C ILE A 6 -13.62 21.91 18.86
N ALA A 7 -12.69 22.22 17.94
CA ALA A 7 -12.03 21.21 17.13
C ALA A 7 -11.19 20.25 17.99
N TYR A 8 -10.47 20.73 18.99
CA TYR A 8 -9.72 19.89 19.92
C TYR A 8 -10.64 18.96 20.73
N GLU A 9 -11.71 19.49 21.31
CA GLU A 9 -12.68 18.66 22.05
C GLU A 9 -13.26 17.54 21.18
N ALA A 10 -13.62 17.86 19.93
CA ALA A 10 -14.11 16.86 18.99
C ALA A 10 -13.06 15.75 18.71
N MET A 11 -11.78 16.12 18.54
CA MET A 11 -10.70 15.14 18.30
C MET A 11 -10.41 14.30 19.54
N ASP A 12 -10.39 14.92 20.72
CA ASP A 12 -10.19 14.20 21.98
C ASP A 12 -11.34 13.23 22.26
N MET A 13 -12.57 13.58 21.88
CA MET A 13 -13.71 12.67 21.93
C MET A 13 -13.56 11.49 20.98
N LEU A 14 -13.14 11.72 19.72
CA LEU A 14 -12.87 10.62 18.77
C LEU A 14 -11.80 9.68 19.31
N LYS A 15 -10.71 10.21 19.88
CA LYS A 15 -9.66 9.40 20.53
C LYS A 15 -10.21 8.59 21.71
N ALA A 16 -11.01 9.19 22.57
CA ALA A 16 -11.60 8.52 23.73
C ALA A 16 -12.56 7.37 23.33
N LEU A 17 -13.22 7.50 22.19
CA LEU A 17 -14.12 6.49 21.61
C LEU A 17 -13.37 5.47 20.70
N ASP A 18 -12.06 5.59 20.60
CA ASP A 18 -11.22 4.79 19.70
C ASP A 18 -11.61 4.87 18.22
N LEU A 19 -12.21 6.00 17.81
CA LEU A 19 -12.64 6.28 16.43
C LEU A 19 -11.53 6.94 15.62
N PRO A 20 -11.44 6.68 14.30
CA PRO A 20 -10.43 7.28 13.45
C PRO A 20 -10.65 8.79 13.27
N ILE A 21 -9.55 9.53 13.14
CA ILE A 21 -9.52 10.91 12.66
C ILE A 21 -9.23 10.86 11.16
N SER A 22 -9.97 11.61 10.36
CA SER A 22 -9.71 11.72 8.92
C SER A 22 -8.59 12.71 8.60
N LYS A 23 -8.00 12.59 7.41
CA LYS A 23 -7.03 13.57 6.88
C LYS A 23 -7.59 15.00 6.95
N ALA A 24 -8.83 15.20 6.48
CA ALA A 24 -9.45 16.52 6.45
C ALA A 24 -9.58 17.14 7.86
N GLN A 25 -9.94 16.34 8.86
CA GLN A 25 -9.99 16.79 10.26
C GLN A 25 -8.61 17.17 10.79
N LEU A 26 -7.60 16.36 10.51
CA LEU A 26 -6.22 16.64 10.92
C LEU A 26 -5.68 17.91 10.24
N GLU A 27 -5.94 18.11 8.96
CA GLU A 27 -5.53 19.30 8.20
C GLU A 27 -6.26 20.56 8.71
N ASN A 28 -7.55 20.46 9.04
CA ASN A 28 -8.30 21.57 9.63
C ASN A 28 -7.71 21.99 10.99
N ILE A 29 -7.37 21.05 11.85
CA ILE A 29 -6.69 21.35 13.12
C ILE A 29 -5.36 22.07 12.88
N LYS A 30 -4.51 21.56 11.99
CA LYS A 30 -3.23 22.19 11.67
C LYS A 30 -3.40 23.62 11.15
N ARG A 31 -4.41 23.87 10.32
CA ARG A 31 -4.77 25.21 9.85
C ARG A 31 -5.14 26.14 11.00
N LEU A 32 -6.04 25.70 11.87
CA LEU A 32 -6.51 26.48 13.04
C LEU A 32 -5.36 26.76 14.02
N GLU A 33 -4.48 25.77 14.29
CA GLU A 33 -3.29 25.95 15.11
C GLU A 33 -2.37 27.05 14.55
N ASN A 34 -2.10 27.02 13.25
CA ASN A 34 -1.30 28.04 12.57
C ASN A 34 -1.95 29.43 12.64
N GLU A 35 -3.26 29.54 12.40
CA GLU A 35 -4.01 30.80 12.48
C GLU A 35 -4.00 31.42 13.88
N HIS A 36 -3.97 30.59 14.93
CA HIS A 36 -3.95 31.04 16.32
C HIS A 36 -2.53 31.07 16.93
N GLY A 37 -1.48 30.81 16.15
CA GLY A 37 -0.09 30.79 16.62
C GLY A 37 0.16 29.71 17.69
N LYS A 38 -0.56 28.60 17.65
CA LYS A 38 -0.41 27.47 18.57
C LYS A 38 0.56 26.44 18.00
N GLU A 39 1.28 25.76 18.91
CA GLU A 39 2.09 24.61 18.54
C GLU A 39 1.18 23.45 18.11
N HIS A 40 1.68 22.68 17.16
CA HIS A 40 0.96 21.53 16.62
C HIS A 40 0.85 20.39 17.65
N ARG A 41 -0.33 19.83 17.78
CA ARG A 41 -0.60 18.67 18.63
C ARG A 41 -0.13 17.37 17.98
N GLU A 42 1.13 17.01 18.25
CA GLU A 42 1.76 15.79 17.73
C GLU A 42 1.02 14.50 18.13
N ASP A 43 0.31 14.48 19.27
CA ASP A 43 -0.48 13.34 19.70
C ASP A 43 -1.66 13.04 18.78
N LEU A 44 -2.25 14.04 18.13
CA LEU A 44 -3.32 13.86 17.13
C LEU A 44 -2.76 13.30 15.83
N SER A 45 -1.59 13.78 15.40
CA SER A 45 -0.89 13.22 14.24
C SER A 45 -0.49 11.77 14.46
N SER A 46 0.09 11.44 15.62
CA SER A 46 0.47 10.07 15.97
C SER A 46 -0.73 9.14 15.97
N TYR A 47 -1.84 9.57 16.59
CA TYR A 47 -3.08 8.82 16.62
C TYR A 47 -3.66 8.58 15.22
N PHE A 48 -3.67 9.61 14.36
CA PHE A 48 -4.09 9.46 12.96
C PHE A 48 -3.28 8.37 12.25
N TYR A 49 -1.95 8.45 12.30
CA TYR A 49 -1.10 7.48 11.61
C TYR A 49 -1.28 6.06 12.14
N GLU A 50 -1.43 5.87 13.45
CA GLU A 50 -1.68 4.55 14.06
C GLU A 50 -3.00 3.94 13.57
N LYS A 51 -4.09 4.73 13.60
CA LYS A 51 -5.42 4.28 13.14
C LYS A 51 -5.44 4.01 11.64
N CYS A 52 -4.83 4.89 10.86
CA CYS A 52 -4.71 4.74 9.42
C CYS A 52 -3.91 3.46 9.07
N PHE A 53 -2.76 3.25 9.70
CA PHE A 53 -1.96 2.03 9.52
C PHE A 53 -2.75 0.77 9.86
N ALA A 54 -3.43 0.73 11.02
CA ALA A 54 -4.24 -0.42 11.43
C ALA A 54 -5.39 -0.71 10.44
N ASN A 55 -6.03 0.33 9.90
CA ASN A 55 -7.07 0.18 8.89
C ASN A 55 -6.51 -0.43 7.59
N TYR A 56 -5.42 0.15 7.05
CA TYR A 56 -4.90 -0.29 5.75
C TYR A 56 -4.16 -1.63 5.82
N THR A 57 -3.50 -1.97 6.93
CA THR A 57 -2.96 -3.33 7.13
C THR A 57 -4.06 -4.38 7.11
N LYS A 58 -5.21 -4.11 7.75
CA LYS A 58 -6.38 -5.01 7.69
C LYS A 58 -6.94 -5.13 6.27
N ARG A 59 -7.06 -4.02 5.51
CA ARG A 59 -7.53 -4.03 4.11
C ARG A 59 -6.55 -4.79 3.22
N ILE A 60 -5.25 -4.59 3.39
CA ILE A 60 -4.19 -5.27 2.64
C ILE A 60 -4.19 -6.79 2.91
N LEU A 61 -4.39 -7.22 4.15
CA LEU A 61 -4.56 -8.65 4.47
C LEU A 61 -5.72 -9.27 3.68
N ASN A 62 -6.80 -8.53 3.50
CA ASN A 62 -8.02 -8.97 2.83
C ASN A 62 -8.01 -8.78 1.30
N ILE A 63 -6.90 -8.28 0.72
CA ILE A 63 -6.77 -8.16 -0.76
C ILE A 63 -7.08 -9.51 -1.40
N ARG A 64 -8.02 -9.49 -2.35
CA ARG A 64 -8.39 -10.67 -3.14
C ARG A 64 -7.27 -11.03 -4.11
N GLN A 65 -6.70 -12.20 -3.91
CA GLN A 65 -5.65 -12.76 -4.75
C GLN A 65 -6.18 -14.00 -5.47
N ALA A 66 -5.94 -14.08 -6.76
CA ALA A 66 -6.25 -15.28 -7.54
C ALA A 66 -5.36 -16.45 -7.10
N LYS A 67 -5.88 -17.68 -7.27
CA LYS A 67 -5.09 -18.90 -7.11
C LYS A 67 -5.08 -19.64 -8.45
N ILE A 68 -3.90 -20.04 -8.89
CA ILE A 68 -3.71 -20.83 -10.10
C ILE A 68 -2.87 -22.06 -9.73
N ARG A 69 -3.37 -23.26 -10.01
CA ARG A 69 -2.70 -24.54 -9.66
C ARG A 69 -2.31 -24.65 -8.17
N GLY A 70 -3.10 -24.05 -7.28
CA GLY A 70 -2.84 -24.04 -5.83
C GLY A 70 -1.95 -22.89 -5.34
N GLU A 71 -1.24 -22.19 -6.21
CA GLU A 71 -0.41 -21.05 -5.86
C GLU A 71 -1.20 -19.74 -5.84
N VAL A 72 -0.89 -18.89 -4.86
CA VAL A 72 -1.47 -17.55 -4.72
C VAL A 72 -0.73 -16.57 -5.63
N ILE A 73 -1.48 -15.86 -6.47
CA ILE A 73 -0.91 -14.84 -7.36
C ILE A 73 -0.64 -13.55 -6.57
N VAL A 74 0.62 -13.16 -6.47
CA VAL A 74 1.09 -12.01 -5.68
C VAL A 74 1.04 -10.67 -6.42
N ALA A 75 0.43 -10.61 -7.58
CA ALA A 75 0.43 -9.45 -8.48
C ALA A 75 -0.03 -8.13 -7.82
N LYS A 76 -1.15 -8.13 -7.08
CA LYS A 76 -1.66 -6.93 -6.40
C LYS A 76 -0.74 -6.43 -5.28
N PRO A 77 -0.27 -7.28 -4.34
CA PRO A 77 0.72 -6.86 -3.36
C PRO A 77 2.03 -6.34 -3.99
N VAL A 78 2.49 -6.96 -5.07
CA VAL A 78 3.70 -6.51 -5.78
C VAL A 78 3.49 -5.15 -6.46
N LEU A 79 2.31 -4.87 -7.01
CA LEU A 79 2.00 -3.55 -7.53
C LEU A 79 2.06 -2.49 -6.43
N LEU A 80 1.50 -2.77 -5.24
CA LEU A 80 1.58 -1.86 -4.10
C LEU A 80 3.04 -1.59 -3.69
N LEU A 81 3.90 -2.61 -3.68
CA LEU A 81 5.33 -2.41 -3.40
C LEU A 81 6.01 -1.56 -4.47
N ALA A 82 5.71 -1.77 -5.75
CA ALA A 82 6.29 -0.98 -6.83
C ALA A 82 5.93 0.51 -6.69
N ILE A 83 4.68 0.83 -6.30
CA ILE A 83 4.23 2.19 -6.05
C ILE A 83 4.95 2.78 -4.81
N ILE A 84 5.01 2.04 -3.70
CA ILE A 84 5.72 2.48 -2.49
C ILE A 84 7.20 2.74 -2.77
N ASP A 85 7.85 1.90 -3.56
CA ASP A 85 9.25 2.10 -3.98
C ASP A 85 9.37 3.38 -4.84
N GLY A 86 8.40 3.67 -5.73
CA GLY A 86 8.36 4.91 -6.49
C GLY A 86 8.21 6.16 -5.62
N ILE A 87 7.36 6.11 -4.59
CA ILE A 87 7.24 7.19 -3.60
C ILE A 87 8.56 7.38 -2.85
N ASN A 88 9.27 6.31 -2.49
CA ASN A 88 10.54 6.37 -1.79
C ASN A 88 11.65 7.10 -2.56
N ILE A 89 11.63 7.02 -3.87
CA ILE A 89 12.62 7.68 -4.75
C ILE A 89 12.10 8.96 -5.38
N ASN A 90 10.97 9.49 -4.90
CA ASN A 90 10.31 10.70 -5.42
C ASN A 90 9.91 10.60 -6.91
N MET A 91 9.63 9.41 -7.42
CA MET A 91 9.05 9.21 -8.76
C MET A 91 7.59 9.67 -8.79
N PHE A 92 6.87 9.51 -7.68
CA PHE A 92 5.50 9.97 -7.49
C PHE A 92 5.47 11.05 -6.40
N ASN A 93 5.16 12.29 -6.80
CA ASN A 93 5.14 13.47 -5.92
C ASN A 93 3.71 13.87 -5.52
N ASP A 94 2.71 13.29 -6.17
CA ASP A 94 1.29 13.48 -5.88
C ASP A 94 0.56 12.13 -5.88
N ASN A 95 -0.70 12.12 -5.43
CA ASN A 95 -1.54 10.93 -5.37
C ASN A 95 -2.11 10.60 -6.76
N LYS A 96 -1.24 10.53 -7.77
CA LYS A 96 -1.61 10.21 -9.15
C LYS A 96 -0.62 9.26 -9.77
N PHE A 97 -1.05 8.04 -10.00
CA PHE A 97 -0.22 6.97 -10.51
C PHE A 97 -0.61 6.64 -11.95
N GLN A 98 0.27 6.91 -12.88
CA GLN A 98 0.11 6.50 -14.26
C GLN A 98 0.84 5.17 -14.52
N LEU A 99 0.33 4.40 -15.47
CA LEU A 99 0.98 3.16 -15.91
C LEU A 99 2.18 3.49 -16.82
N THR A 100 3.26 3.98 -16.19
CA THR A 100 4.51 4.35 -16.86
C THR A 100 5.41 3.14 -17.10
N ASP A 101 6.39 3.28 -18.00
CA ASP A 101 7.41 2.24 -18.24
C ASP A 101 8.26 1.97 -17.00
N TRP A 102 8.52 3.00 -16.18
CA TRP A 102 9.22 2.82 -14.89
C TRP A 102 8.41 1.92 -13.96
N LEU A 103 7.12 2.20 -13.77
CA LEU A 103 6.26 1.40 -12.89
C LEU A 103 6.15 -0.05 -13.38
N GLU A 104 5.99 -0.26 -14.68
CA GLU A 104 5.98 -1.59 -15.29
C GLU A 104 7.31 -2.33 -15.06
N THR A 105 8.44 -1.68 -15.30
CA THR A 105 9.77 -2.27 -15.10
C THR A 105 9.98 -2.65 -13.64
N ARG A 106 9.65 -1.75 -12.69
CA ARG A 106 9.78 -2.02 -11.25
C ARG A 106 8.88 -3.16 -10.80
N TYR A 107 7.64 -3.20 -11.29
CA TYR A 107 6.71 -4.27 -11.03
C TYR A 107 7.24 -5.62 -11.52
N VAL A 108 7.75 -5.70 -12.76
CA VAL A 108 8.30 -6.94 -13.32
C VAL A 108 9.50 -7.43 -12.50
N MET A 109 10.41 -6.54 -12.10
CA MET A 109 11.55 -6.90 -11.26
C MET A 109 11.10 -7.49 -9.91
N LEU A 110 10.12 -6.86 -9.26
CA LEU A 110 9.58 -7.37 -7.99
C LEU A 110 8.80 -8.69 -8.19
N MET A 111 8.04 -8.82 -9.28
CA MET A 111 7.37 -10.07 -9.60
C MET A 111 8.39 -11.21 -9.76
N GLN A 112 9.48 -10.99 -10.49
CA GLN A 112 10.56 -11.98 -10.63
C GLN A 112 11.14 -12.34 -9.26
N GLN A 113 11.43 -11.36 -8.41
CA GLN A 113 11.97 -11.58 -7.07
C GLN A 113 11.06 -12.45 -6.19
N TYR A 114 9.74 -12.23 -6.23
CA TYR A 114 8.78 -12.93 -5.38
C TYR A 114 8.13 -14.16 -6.04
N MET A 115 8.42 -14.42 -7.30
CA MET A 115 7.98 -15.61 -8.04
C MET A 115 9.09 -16.62 -8.30
N GLU A 116 10.31 -16.42 -7.80
CA GLU A 116 11.48 -17.29 -8.07
C GLU A 116 11.24 -18.78 -7.83
N CYS A 117 10.27 -19.13 -6.96
CA CYS A 117 9.89 -20.50 -6.66
C CYS A 117 8.53 -20.90 -7.25
N SER A 118 7.95 -20.06 -8.12
CA SER A 118 6.64 -20.30 -8.71
C SER A 118 6.72 -21.26 -9.90
N GLN A 119 5.62 -22.01 -10.12
CA GLN A 119 5.45 -22.89 -11.31
C GLN A 119 5.12 -22.10 -12.59
N PHE A 120 5.15 -20.76 -12.55
CA PHE A 120 4.81 -19.91 -13.69
C PHE A 120 6.05 -19.40 -14.40
N ASP A 121 6.11 -19.61 -15.70
CA ASP A 121 7.23 -19.18 -16.56
C ASP A 121 7.24 -17.65 -16.78
N LYS A 122 6.14 -16.97 -16.53
CA LYS A 122 5.99 -15.53 -16.81
C LYS A 122 5.23 -14.82 -15.69
N PRO A 123 5.66 -13.60 -15.30
CA PRO A 123 4.90 -12.77 -14.38
C PRO A 123 3.53 -12.39 -14.95
N THR A 124 2.55 -12.23 -14.06
CA THR A 124 1.25 -11.65 -14.42
C THR A 124 1.46 -10.26 -15.01
N ASP A 125 0.80 -9.95 -16.13
CA ASP A 125 0.87 -8.62 -16.75
C ASP A 125 0.35 -7.55 -15.77
N ILE A 126 1.05 -6.42 -15.70
CA ILE A 126 0.73 -5.32 -14.77
C ILE A 126 -0.68 -4.76 -14.98
N SER A 127 -1.23 -4.84 -16.18
CA SER A 127 -2.61 -4.40 -16.46
C SER A 127 -3.63 -5.09 -15.56
N ASN A 128 -3.37 -6.34 -15.21
CA ASN A 128 -4.28 -7.12 -14.37
C ASN A 128 -4.37 -6.54 -12.93
N PRO A 129 -3.28 -6.46 -12.14
CA PRO A 129 -3.36 -5.88 -10.80
C PRO A 129 -3.71 -4.39 -10.83
N PHE A 130 -3.27 -3.61 -11.81
CA PHE A 130 -3.58 -2.19 -11.95
C PHE A 130 -5.10 -1.96 -12.08
N TRP A 131 -5.77 -2.77 -12.89
CA TRP A 131 -7.23 -2.74 -13.05
C TRP A 131 -7.96 -3.31 -11.83
N HIS A 132 -7.59 -4.50 -11.38
CA HIS A 132 -8.37 -5.23 -10.39
C HIS A 132 -8.16 -4.79 -8.95
N LEU A 133 -7.15 -3.96 -8.64
CA LEU A 133 -6.93 -3.44 -7.29
C LEU A 133 -8.07 -2.51 -6.83
N GLN A 134 -8.80 -1.86 -7.75
CA GLN A 134 -9.98 -1.04 -7.40
C GLN A 134 -11.07 -1.84 -6.67
N SER A 135 -11.16 -3.16 -6.88
CA SER A 135 -12.11 -4.01 -6.15
C SER A 135 -11.81 -4.15 -4.65
N ASP A 136 -10.63 -3.71 -4.19
CA ASP A 136 -10.21 -3.74 -2.79
C ASP A 136 -10.52 -2.41 -2.07
N GLY A 137 -11.06 -1.40 -2.81
CA GLY A 137 -11.74 -0.22 -2.31
C GLY A 137 -10.85 0.92 -1.82
N PHE A 138 -9.53 0.85 -2.00
CA PHE A 138 -8.59 1.94 -1.65
C PHE A 138 -7.72 2.40 -2.84
N TRP A 139 -8.03 1.91 -4.03
CA TRP A 139 -7.39 2.23 -5.30
C TRP A 139 -8.47 2.60 -6.29
N HIS A 140 -8.38 3.79 -6.86
CA HIS A 140 -9.41 4.36 -7.74
C HIS A 140 -8.80 4.70 -9.09
N LEU A 141 -9.50 4.34 -10.17
CA LEU A 141 -9.09 4.66 -11.52
C LEU A 141 -9.87 5.88 -12.01
N GLN A 142 -9.16 6.89 -12.48
CA GLN A 142 -9.73 8.11 -13.05
C GLN A 142 -9.68 8.03 -14.57
N PHE A 143 -10.83 7.87 -15.18
CA PHE A 143 -10.96 7.65 -16.62
C PHE A 143 -11.09 8.97 -17.40
N SER A 144 -10.58 8.98 -18.63
CA SER A 144 -10.88 10.04 -19.60
C SER A 144 -12.32 9.95 -20.12
N GLU A 145 -12.84 8.73 -20.24
CA GLU A 145 -14.20 8.39 -20.64
C GLU A 145 -14.63 7.13 -19.89
N GLU A 146 -15.91 7.05 -19.51
CA GLU A 146 -16.44 5.89 -18.78
C GLU A 146 -16.19 4.58 -19.55
N PRO A 147 -15.60 3.57 -18.90
CA PRO A 147 -15.34 2.28 -19.54
C PRO A 147 -16.63 1.53 -19.84
N GLN A 148 -16.65 0.80 -20.94
CA GLN A 148 -17.75 -0.12 -21.25
C GLN A 148 -17.75 -1.30 -20.28
N GLU A 149 -18.92 -1.83 -19.94
CA GLU A 149 -19.04 -3.00 -19.07
C GLU A 149 -18.36 -4.25 -19.69
N GLY A 150 -17.73 -5.05 -18.83
CA GLY A 150 -17.15 -6.34 -19.21
C GLY A 150 -15.79 -6.28 -19.91
N ILE A 151 -15.12 -5.12 -19.93
CA ILE A 151 -13.79 -4.98 -20.51
C ILE A 151 -12.74 -5.72 -19.68
N THR A 152 -11.86 -6.46 -20.37
CA THR A 152 -10.56 -6.89 -19.81
C THR A 152 -9.49 -5.98 -20.39
N PRO A 153 -9.01 -4.98 -19.66
CA PRO A 153 -8.14 -3.96 -20.21
C PRO A 153 -6.72 -4.49 -20.48
N SER A 154 -6.20 -4.19 -21.66
CA SER A 154 -4.78 -4.34 -21.97
C SER A 154 -3.98 -3.16 -21.40
N LYS A 155 -2.64 -3.29 -21.32
CA LYS A 155 -1.75 -2.15 -20.97
C LYS A 155 -1.97 -0.93 -21.87
N HIS A 156 -2.11 -1.17 -23.17
CA HIS A 156 -2.35 -0.10 -24.16
C HIS A 156 -3.65 0.64 -23.84
N TRP A 157 -4.73 -0.11 -23.62
CA TRP A 157 -6.03 0.47 -23.26
C TRP A 157 -5.96 1.28 -21.95
N LEU A 158 -5.28 0.75 -20.90
CA LEU A 158 -5.12 1.47 -19.65
C LEU A 158 -4.34 2.78 -19.82
N ARG A 159 -3.26 2.78 -20.61
CA ARG A 159 -2.47 3.98 -20.90
C ARG A 159 -3.24 5.05 -21.67
N GLU A 160 -4.21 4.65 -22.49
CA GLU A 160 -5.03 5.58 -23.28
C GLU A 160 -6.24 6.11 -22.52
N LYS A 161 -6.90 5.26 -21.73
CA LYS A 161 -8.22 5.54 -21.16
C LYS A 161 -8.20 5.88 -19.67
N VAL A 162 -7.11 5.54 -18.94
CA VAL A 162 -6.93 5.90 -17.55
C VAL A 162 -5.97 7.08 -17.43
N ASN A 163 -6.48 8.23 -17.00
CA ASN A 163 -5.68 9.41 -16.77
C ASN A 163 -4.63 9.17 -15.67
N PHE A 164 -5.08 8.60 -14.56
CA PHE A 164 -4.26 8.15 -13.44
C PHE A 164 -5.09 7.23 -12.53
N ALA A 165 -4.41 6.56 -11.63
CA ALA A 165 -5.01 5.92 -10.48
C ALA A 165 -4.59 6.68 -9.21
N ASP A 166 -5.42 6.65 -8.17
CA ASP A 166 -5.11 7.25 -6.88
C ASP A 166 -5.46 6.32 -5.72
N PHE A 167 -4.83 6.56 -4.58
CA PHE A 167 -5.22 5.95 -3.30
C PHE A 167 -6.24 6.81 -2.58
N ASP A 168 -6.94 6.22 -1.59
CA ASP A 168 -7.63 7.00 -0.57
C ASP A 168 -6.67 8.07 -0.01
N ASP A 169 -7.18 9.26 0.25
CA ASP A 169 -6.39 10.38 0.76
C ASP A 169 -5.65 10.09 2.06
N ASP A 170 -6.28 9.31 2.95
CA ASP A 170 -5.67 8.90 4.22
C ASP A 170 -4.48 7.96 3.99
N LEU A 171 -4.60 7.01 3.04
CA LEU A 171 -3.49 6.14 2.67
C LEU A 171 -2.35 6.94 2.03
N TRP A 172 -2.67 7.88 1.15
CA TRP A 172 -1.66 8.74 0.56
C TRP A 172 -0.90 9.53 1.62
N LEU A 173 -1.61 10.14 2.60
CA LEU A 173 -0.98 10.87 3.71
C LEU A 173 -0.10 9.94 4.58
N LEU A 174 -0.55 8.72 4.86
CA LEU A 174 0.26 7.71 5.53
C LEU A 174 1.58 7.45 4.78
N LEU A 175 1.51 7.29 3.46
CA LEU A 175 2.65 7.00 2.60
C LEU A 175 3.61 8.20 2.43
N GLN A 176 3.18 9.44 2.69
CA GLN A 176 4.08 10.61 2.73
C GLN A 176 5.00 10.58 3.96
N ASN A 177 4.56 9.98 5.05
CA ASN A 177 5.42 9.78 6.22
C ASN A 177 6.37 8.59 6.00
N LYS A 178 7.68 8.87 5.95
CA LYS A 178 8.71 7.85 5.66
C LYS A 178 8.67 6.65 6.62
N VAL A 179 8.43 6.89 7.91
CA VAL A 179 8.42 5.82 8.92
C VAL A 179 7.23 4.88 8.69
N TRP A 180 6.04 5.44 8.50
CA TRP A 180 4.83 4.66 8.28
C TRP A 180 4.80 4.00 6.90
N ARG A 181 5.35 4.65 5.88
CA ARG A 181 5.55 4.06 4.55
C ARG A 181 6.41 2.81 4.60
N LEU A 182 7.54 2.85 5.30
CA LEU A 182 8.43 1.69 5.45
C LEU A 182 7.76 0.59 6.27
N LYS A 183 7.08 0.92 7.37
CA LYS A 183 6.29 -0.05 8.14
C LYS A 183 5.25 -0.76 7.27
N LEU A 184 4.52 -0.02 6.42
CA LEU A 184 3.51 -0.62 5.55
C LEU A 184 4.14 -1.50 4.47
N ARG A 185 5.27 -1.07 3.90
CA ARG A 185 6.06 -1.87 2.96
C ARG A 185 6.49 -3.21 3.57
N ASP A 186 7.08 -3.16 4.75
CA ASP A 186 7.54 -4.37 5.44
C ASP A 186 6.37 -5.29 5.79
N TYR A 187 5.24 -4.71 6.22
CA TYR A 187 4.02 -5.46 6.49
C TYR A 187 3.51 -6.21 5.24
N ILE A 188 3.50 -5.56 4.06
CA ILE A 188 3.11 -6.20 2.80
C ILE A 188 4.03 -7.37 2.49
N VAL A 189 5.34 -7.15 2.59
CA VAL A 189 6.34 -8.20 2.33
C VAL A 189 6.13 -9.39 3.27
N GLU A 190 5.98 -9.13 4.56
CA GLU A 190 5.87 -10.18 5.57
C GLU A 190 4.59 -11.02 5.42
N HIS A 191 3.45 -10.37 5.19
CA HIS A 191 2.15 -11.03 5.28
C HIS A 191 1.56 -11.46 3.93
N LYS A 192 2.05 -10.88 2.81
CA LYS A 192 1.49 -11.16 1.48
C LYS A 192 2.48 -11.79 0.51
N LEU A 193 3.78 -11.73 0.80
CA LEU A 193 4.82 -12.17 -0.13
C LEU A 193 5.74 -13.23 0.48
N LYS A 194 6.17 -13.12 1.72
CA LYS A 194 7.07 -14.10 2.36
C LYS A 194 6.43 -15.48 2.58
N SER A 195 5.11 -15.56 2.73
CA SER A 195 4.42 -16.85 2.90
C SER A 195 4.59 -17.80 1.71
N ASN A 196 4.92 -17.26 0.53
CA ASN A 196 5.24 -18.06 -0.66
C ASN A 196 6.75 -18.37 -0.77
N PHE A 197 7.61 -17.65 -0.02
CA PHE A 197 9.07 -17.74 -0.15
C PHE A 197 9.73 -18.60 0.95
N TRP A 198 9.09 -18.69 2.14
CA TRP A 198 9.74 -19.26 3.33
C TRP A 198 9.22 -20.62 3.76
N ASN A 199 8.11 -21.13 3.19
CA ASN A 199 7.47 -22.31 3.75
C ASN A 199 8.12 -23.64 3.41
N ASP A 200 8.97 -23.79 2.38
CA ASP A 200 9.47 -25.12 1.99
C ASP A 200 10.97 -25.30 1.75
N LYS A 201 11.77 -24.28 1.52
CA LYS A 201 13.17 -24.48 1.15
C LYS A 201 14.20 -23.86 2.11
N MET A 202 14.05 -22.64 2.54
CA MET A 202 15.09 -21.99 3.34
C MET A 202 15.08 -22.40 4.82
N VAL A 203 13.94 -22.83 5.37
CA VAL A 203 13.92 -23.40 6.74
C VAL A 203 14.64 -24.76 6.74
N ALA A 204 14.48 -25.56 5.68
CA ALA A 204 15.18 -26.83 5.54
C ALA A 204 16.69 -26.65 5.26
N GLU A 205 17.09 -25.68 4.42
CA GLU A 205 18.50 -25.43 4.10
C GLU A 205 19.21 -24.62 5.20
N GLY A 206 18.54 -23.61 5.80
CA GLY A 206 19.10 -22.82 6.91
C GLY A 206 19.26 -23.60 8.21
N LEU A 207 18.33 -24.50 8.53
CA LEU A 207 18.45 -25.41 9.68
C LEU A 207 19.50 -26.50 9.42
N GLY A 208 19.68 -26.93 8.18
CA GLY A 208 20.72 -27.87 7.80
C GLY A 208 22.13 -27.29 7.96
N ILE A 209 22.33 -26.02 7.61
CA ILE A 209 23.60 -25.30 7.76
C ILE A 209 23.92 -25.02 9.24
N LEU A 210 22.94 -24.61 10.04
CA LEU A 210 23.10 -24.39 11.48
C LEU A 210 23.41 -25.71 12.22
N ALA A 211 22.73 -26.80 11.86
CA ALA A 211 23.01 -28.12 12.43
C ALA A 211 24.40 -28.63 12.06
N ALA A 212 24.88 -28.37 10.84
CA ALA A 212 26.22 -28.75 10.42
C ALA A 212 27.32 -27.93 11.13
N ILE A 213 27.08 -26.66 11.44
CA ILE A 213 28.02 -25.80 12.18
C ILE A 213 28.09 -26.20 13.65
N VAL A 214 26.98 -26.60 14.27
CA VAL A 214 26.94 -27.04 15.68
C VAL A 214 27.54 -28.43 15.88
N LEU A 215 27.52 -29.30 14.86
CA LEU A 215 28.12 -30.63 14.93
C LEU A 215 29.60 -30.66 14.54
N ALA A 216 30.14 -29.55 14.01
CA ALA A 216 31.57 -29.43 13.62
C ALA A 216 32.40 -28.63 14.66
N ALA A 217 31.79 -28.16 15.76
CA ALA A 217 32.40 -27.47 16.90
C ALA A 217 32.40 -28.35 18.15
#